data_43fd8ad838f5defb4f40b32e5aeb1331
#
_entry.id   43fd8ad838f5defb4f40b32e5aeb1331
#
_cell.length_a   1.000
_cell.length_b   1.000
_cell.length_c   1.000
_cell.angle_alpha   90.00
_cell.angle_beta   90.00
_cell.angle_gamma   90.00
#
_symmetry.space_group_name_H-M   'P 1'
#
loop_
_entity.id
_entity.type
_entity.pdbx_description
1 polymer ?
#
loop_
_entity_poly.entity_id
_entity_poly.type
_entity_poly.pdbx_seq_one_letter_code
_entity_poly.pdbx_strand_id
1 'polypeptide(L)'
;MFVLILKIIGICIFLVCLGFLAYWGMALLKGDCSLRMLKGKMTPLKVEDMDRESVVLSFAIPIVNTGRQIGTIMDAFVRTYLPFEQYDKASVTATLTAADTPRDDGYWQAFIMEIRKPKVFLIKLAIKGKSGNILRDLEDFPDMPMDIIYQVVARSDYYYAKTRVTLTSEDLRTALYQYTSGVR
;
A
#
# COMPACT_ATOMS: atom_id res chain seq x y z
N MET A 1 -38.50 -4.74 54.15
CA MET A 1 -37.92 -5.75 53.28
C MET A 1 -37.98 -5.35 51.81
N PHE A 2 -39.10 -4.99 51.21
CA PHE A 2 -39.22 -4.59 49.83
C PHE A 2 -38.31 -3.42 49.41
N VAL A 3 -38.28 -2.33 50.21
CA VAL A 3 -37.42 -1.17 49.92
C VAL A 3 -35.92 -1.50 49.95
N LEU A 4 -35.47 -2.45 50.80
CA LEU A 4 -34.09 -2.89 50.82
C LEU A 4 -33.70 -3.66 49.58
N ILE A 5 -34.59 -4.55 49.12
CA ILE A 5 -34.42 -5.30 47.85
C ILE A 5 -34.30 -4.35 46.67
N LEU A 6 -35.18 -3.33 46.58
CA LEU A 6 -35.18 -2.35 45.52
C LEU A 6 -33.88 -1.53 45.48
N LYS A 7 -33.35 -1.14 46.67
CA LYS A 7 -32.03 -0.47 46.77
C LYS A 7 -30.88 -1.36 46.31
N ILE A 8 -30.85 -2.65 46.66
CA ILE A 8 -29.85 -3.59 46.22
C ILE A 8 -29.89 -3.75 44.71
N ILE A 9 -31.05 -3.93 44.12
CA ILE A 9 -31.24 -4.03 42.66
C ILE A 9 -30.69 -2.73 41.98
N GLY A 10 -31.04 -1.55 42.50
CA GLY A 10 -30.57 -0.28 41.98
C GLY A 10 -29.04 -0.15 42.00
N ILE A 11 -28.40 -0.58 43.09
CA ILE A 11 -26.95 -0.59 43.20
C ILE A 11 -26.32 -1.57 42.19
N CYS A 12 -26.88 -2.77 42.04
CA CYS A 12 -26.39 -3.75 41.08
C CYS A 12 -26.47 -3.23 39.63
N ILE A 13 -27.59 -2.62 39.27
CA ILE A 13 -27.77 -2.00 37.91
C ILE A 13 -26.72 -0.89 37.72
N PHE A 14 -26.54 -0.01 38.72
CA PHE A 14 -25.56 1.07 38.63
C PHE A 14 -24.13 0.54 38.45
N LEU A 15 -23.72 -0.51 39.17
CA LEU A 15 -22.41 -1.13 39.03
C LEU A 15 -22.21 -1.78 37.66
N VAL A 16 -23.23 -2.42 37.10
CA VAL A 16 -23.20 -2.99 35.75
C VAL A 16 -23.03 -1.88 34.70
N CYS A 17 -23.81 -0.79 34.82
CA CYS A 17 -23.70 0.37 33.93
C CYS A 17 -22.29 1.01 34.01
N LEU A 18 -21.75 1.15 35.23
CA LEU A 18 -20.40 1.70 35.43
C LEU A 18 -19.33 0.81 34.80
N GLY A 19 -19.43 -0.50 34.98
CA GLY A 19 -18.55 -1.48 34.35
C GLY A 19 -18.61 -1.44 32.82
N PHE A 20 -19.80 -1.27 32.26
CA PHE A 20 -20.02 -1.13 30.83
C PHE A 20 -19.37 0.17 30.28
N LEU A 21 -19.57 1.30 30.97
CA LEU A 21 -18.94 2.56 30.60
C LEU A 21 -17.41 2.50 30.68
N ALA A 22 -16.88 1.89 31.75
CA ALA A 22 -15.44 1.68 31.89
C ALA A 22 -14.86 0.79 30.77
N TYR A 23 -15.55 -0.28 30.40
CA TYR A 23 -15.18 -1.13 29.29
C TYR A 23 -15.10 -0.35 27.97
N TRP A 24 -16.16 0.42 27.65
CA TRP A 24 -16.19 1.24 26.44
C TRP A 24 -15.14 2.34 26.46
N GLY A 25 -14.92 2.99 27.59
CA GLY A 25 -13.83 3.96 27.76
C GLY A 25 -12.47 3.35 27.47
N MET A 26 -12.15 2.20 28.04
CA MET A 26 -10.91 1.47 27.73
C MET A 26 -10.84 1.02 26.27
N ALA A 27 -11.96 0.63 25.68
CA ALA A 27 -12.03 0.24 24.28
C ALA A 27 -11.67 1.42 23.35
N LEU A 28 -12.17 2.62 23.61
CA LEU A 28 -11.84 3.83 22.85
C LEU A 28 -10.36 4.23 23.03
N LEU A 29 -9.82 4.10 24.23
CA LEU A 29 -8.41 4.42 24.51
C LEU A 29 -7.42 3.48 23.80
N LYS A 30 -7.81 2.25 23.52
CA LYS A 30 -6.94 1.28 22.79
C LYS A 30 -6.64 1.70 21.36
N GLY A 31 -7.49 2.54 20.75
CA GLY A 31 -7.32 3.01 19.37
C GLY A 31 -7.46 1.89 18.34
N ASP A 32 -6.96 2.11 17.13
CA ASP A 32 -7.04 1.17 16.02
C ASP A 32 -5.72 1.09 15.24
N CYS A 33 -5.66 0.23 14.23
CA CYS A 33 -4.58 0.20 13.25
C CYS A 33 -4.66 1.42 12.33
N SER A 34 -3.53 2.04 12.06
CA SER A 34 -3.41 3.14 11.12
C SER A 34 -2.16 2.97 10.27
N LEU A 35 -2.33 2.66 9.01
CA LEU A 35 -1.21 2.42 8.10
C LEU A 35 -0.84 3.69 7.37
N ARG A 36 0.47 3.93 7.27
CA ARG A 36 1.03 5.08 6.55
C ARG A 36 2.15 4.64 5.64
N MET A 37 2.05 4.94 4.36
CA MET A 37 3.16 4.78 3.41
C MET A 37 4.15 5.94 3.53
N LEU A 38 5.42 5.62 3.58
CA LEU A 38 6.52 6.58 3.74
C LEU A 38 7.05 6.97 2.35
N LYS A 39 6.32 7.81 1.62
CA LYS A 39 6.69 8.26 0.26
C LYS A 39 8.11 8.86 0.19
N GLY A 40 8.53 9.62 1.20
CA GLY A 40 9.88 10.20 1.26
C GLY A 40 11.01 9.18 1.46
N LYS A 41 10.68 7.89 1.68
CA LYS A 41 11.62 6.78 1.77
C LYS A 41 11.45 5.78 0.62
N MET A 42 10.75 6.17 -0.43
CA MET A 42 10.65 5.40 -1.67
C MET A 42 12.02 5.28 -2.31
N THR A 43 12.38 4.09 -2.77
CA THR A 43 13.64 3.92 -3.50
C THR A 43 13.55 4.55 -4.90
N PRO A 44 14.68 4.97 -5.47
CA PRO A 44 14.70 5.35 -6.87
C PRO A 44 14.18 4.22 -7.76
N LEU A 45 13.67 4.59 -8.92
CA LEU A 45 13.27 3.64 -9.95
C LEU A 45 14.49 2.91 -10.49
N LYS A 46 14.38 1.59 -10.65
CA LYS A 46 15.46 0.74 -11.16
C LYS A 46 14.93 -0.11 -12.31
N VAL A 47 15.72 -0.25 -13.37
CA VAL A 47 15.46 -1.23 -14.44
C VAL A 47 15.94 -2.59 -13.94
N GLU A 48 15.04 -3.58 -13.91
CA GLU A 48 15.38 -4.97 -13.56
C GLU A 48 15.76 -5.78 -14.80
N ASP A 49 15.00 -5.56 -15.87
CA ASP A 49 15.21 -6.23 -17.15
C ASP A 49 14.74 -5.33 -18.31
N MET A 50 15.39 -5.43 -19.45
CA MET A 50 15.02 -4.70 -20.65
C MET A 50 15.37 -5.49 -21.88
N ASP A 51 14.40 -5.66 -22.75
CA ASP A 51 14.58 -6.19 -24.09
C ASP A 51 14.20 -5.16 -25.16
N ARG A 52 14.12 -5.60 -26.42
CA ARG A 52 13.80 -4.69 -27.53
C ARG A 52 12.38 -4.13 -27.48
N GLU A 53 11.43 -4.87 -26.91
CA GLU A 53 10.00 -4.56 -26.94
C GLU A 53 9.44 -4.16 -25.57
N SER A 54 10.16 -4.50 -24.49
CA SER A 54 9.67 -4.32 -23.14
C SER A 54 10.75 -3.90 -22.15
N VAL A 55 10.33 -3.26 -21.07
CA VAL A 55 11.19 -2.95 -19.92
C VAL A 55 10.44 -3.27 -18.62
N VAL A 56 11.14 -3.89 -17.69
CA VAL A 56 10.66 -4.15 -16.34
C VAL A 56 11.37 -3.22 -15.38
N LEU A 57 10.60 -2.41 -14.70
CA LEU A 57 11.08 -1.45 -13.71
C LEU A 57 10.63 -1.86 -12.32
N SER A 58 11.39 -1.52 -11.29
CA SER A 58 11.01 -1.74 -9.91
C SER A 58 11.33 -0.55 -9.02
N PHE A 59 10.55 -0.39 -7.97
CA PHE A 59 10.86 0.48 -6.83
C PHE A 59 10.20 -0.08 -5.58
N ALA A 60 10.71 0.34 -4.43
CA ALA A 60 10.21 -0.10 -3.15
C ALA A 60 9.69 1.09 -2.32
N ILE A 61 8.60 0.86 -1.58
CA ILE A 61 8.01 1.87 -0.70
C ILE A 61 7.72 1.27 0.67
N PRO A 62 8.27 1.85 1.75
CA PRO A 62 7.98 1.37 3.09
C PRO A 62 6.57 1.79 3.55
N ILE A 63 5.90 0.86 4.26
CA ILE A 63 4.64 1.08 4.95
C ILE A 63 4.81 0.78 6.43
N VAL A 64 4.23 1.58 7.30
CA VAL A 64 4.34 1.42 8.75
C VAL A 64 2.98 1.58 9.41
N ASN A 65 2.74 0.77 10.43
CA ASN A 65 1.59 0.92 11.30
C ASN A 65 1.89 1.96 12.38
N THR A 66 1.28 3.14 12.28
CA THR A 66 1.39 4.24 13.25
C THR A 66 0.30 4.19 14.32
N GLY A 67 -0.63 3.25 14.20
CA GLY A 67 -1.72 3.04 15.13
C GLY A 67 -1.28 2.39 16.44
N ARG A 68 -2.27 2.02 17.25
CA ARG A 68 -2.08 1.39 18.56
C ARG A 68 -2.49 -0.08 18.59
N GLN A 69 -2.99 -0.60 17.48
CA GLN A 69 -3.41 -2.00 17.31
C GLN A 69 -2.67 -2.61 16.12
N ILE A 70 -2.47 -3.91 16.16
CA ILE A 70 -2.03 -4.66 15.00
C ILE A 70 -3.15 -4.69 13.96
N GLY A 71 -2.79 -4.76 12.68
CA GLY A 71 -3.74 -4.93 11.59
C GLY A 71 -3.19 -5.91 10.56
N THR A 72 -4.05 -6.40 9.69
CA THR A 72 -3.67 -7.30 8.61
C THR A 72 -3.98 -6.64 7.28
N ILE A 73 -3.01 -6.62 6.37
CA ILE A 73 -3.26 -6.25 4.98
C ILE A 73 -3.74 -7.51 4.27
N MET A 74 -5.03 -7.54 3.95
CA MET A 74 -5.68 -8.71 3.34
C MET A 74 -5.45 -8.77 1.84
N ASP A 75 -5.43 -7.61 1.20
CA ASP A 75 -5.22 -7.47 -0.24
C ASP A 75 -4.52 -6.14 -0.54
N ALA A 76 -3.70 -6.12 -1.60
CA ALA A 76 -3.11 -4.90 -2.10
C ALA A 76 -2.76 -5.02 -3.58
N PHE A 77 -2.98 -3.94 -4.34
CA PHE A 77 -2.68 -3.86 -5.75
C PHE A 77 -2.32 -2.43 -6.17
N VAL A 78 -1.73 -2.31 -7.34
CA VAL A 78 -1.42 -1.01 -7.96
C VAL A 78 -2.32 -0.80 -9.16
N ARG A 79 -2.89 0.39 -9.23
CA ARG A 79 -3.63 0.86 -10.41
C ARG A 79 -2.86 1.98 -11.08
N THR A 80 -2.47 1.77 -12.32
CA THR A 80 -1.78 2.75 -13.15
C THR A 80 -2.79 3.61 -13.92
N TYR A 81 -2.46 4.89 -14.13
CA TYR A 81 -3.29 5.84 -14.87
C TYR A 81 -2.46 6.45 -16.00
N LEU A 82 -2.09 5.64 -16.98
CA LEU A 82 -1.47 6.13 -18.19
C LEU A 82 -2.52 6.93 -19.00
N PRO A 83 -2.25 8.17 -19.42
CA PRO A 83 -3.20 8.98 -20.19
C PRO A 83 -3.27 8.49 -21.65
N PHE A 84 -4.03 7.45 -21.92
CA PHE A 84 -4.12 6.77 -23.23
C PHE A 84 -4.58 7.69 -24.36
N GLU A 85 -5.36 8.74 -24.06
CA GLU A 85 -5.78 9.73 -25.07
C GLU A 85 -4.62 10.60 -25.57
N GLN A 86 -3.57 10.75 -24.77
CA GLN A 86 -2.39 11.56 -25.10
C GLN A 86 -1.19 10.69 -25.48
N TYR A 87 -1.15 9.46 -24.99
CA TYR A 87 -0.03 8.55 -25.16
C TYR A 87 -0.51 7.09 -25.29
N ASP A 88 -0.38 6.57 -26.50
CA ASP A 88 -0.78 5.19 -26.86
C ASP A 88 0.39 4.36 -27.43
N LYS A 89 1.64 4.72 -27.13
CA LYS A 89 2.83 4.01 -27.67
C LYS A 89 3.21 2.79 -26.85
N ALA A 90 2.74 2.67 -25.61
CA ALA A 90 3.05 1.54 -24.72
C ALA A 90 1.87 1.14 -23.83
N SER A 91 1.92 -0.07 -23.33
CA SER A 91 1.02 -0.58 -22.27
C SER A 91 1.81 -0.81 -20.98
N VAL A 92 1.19 -0.53 -19.84
CA VAL A 92 1.81 -0.68 -18.53
C VAL A 92 1.00 -1.65 -17.67
N THR A 93 1.68 -2.66 -17.14
CA THR A 93 1.12 -3.57 -16.14
C THR A 93 1.92 -3.43 -14.84
N ALA A 94 1.22 -3.29 -13.73
CA ALA A 94 1.85 -3.17 -12.41
C ALA A 94 1.54 -4.39 -11.55
N THR A 95 2.55 -4.88 -10.85
CA THR A 95 2.41 -5.91 -9.81
C THR A 95 2.95 -5.38 -8.49
N LEU A 96 2.34 -5.83 -7.39
CA LEU A 96 2.70 -5.43 -6.03
C LEU A 96 2.93 -6.67 -5.18
N THR A 97 4.05 -6.70 -4.49
CA THR A 97 4.39 -7.78 -3.56
C THR A 97 4.99 -7.23 -2.27
N ALA A 98 4.98 -8.02 -1.19
CA ALA A 98 5.78 -7.71 -0.02
C ALA A 98 7.24 -8.09 -0.30
N ALA A 99 8.19 -7.20 0.04
CA ALA A 99 9.61 -7.41 -0.30
C ALA A 99 10.24 -8.59 0.46
N ASP A 100 9.70 -8.97 1.60
CA ASP A 100 10.16 -10.12 2.40
C ASP A 100 9.62 -11.46 1.87
N THR A 101 8.56 -11.44 1.08
CA THR A 101 7.97 -12.63 0.43
C THR A 101 7.59 -12.30 -1.02
N PRO A 102 8.59 -12.01 -1.90
CA PRO A 102 8.29 -11.62 -3.27
C PRO A 102 7.62 -12.76 -4.03
N ARG A 103 6.58 -12.42 -4.82
CA ARG A 103 5.84 -13.36 -5.65
C ARG A 103 5.74 -12.79 -7.06
N ASP A 104 5.85 -13.68 -8.06
CA ASP A 104 5.75 -13.32 -9.47
C ASP A 104 4.45 -13.80 -10.12
N ASP A 105 3.58 -14.49 -9.34
CA ASP A 105 2.30 -15.03 -9.81
C ASP A 105 1.15 -14.00 -9.75
N GLY A 106 1.44 -12.76 -9.32
CA GLY A 106 0.44 -11.69 -9.17
C GLY A 106 -0.51 -11.87 -7.97
N TYR A 107 -0.34 -12.93 -7.18
CA TYR A 107 -1.14 -13.18 -5.99
C TYR A 107 -0.61 -12.38 -4.79
N TRP A 108 -1.51 -11.71 -4.08
CA TRP A 108 -1.20 -11.05 -2.82
C TRP A 108 -1.28 -12.04 -1.65
N GLN A 109 -0.23 -12.12 -0.87
CA GLN A 109 -0.23 -12.87 0.37
C GLN A 109 -0.52 -11.94 1.54
N ALA A 110 -1.65 -12.18 2.25
CA ALA A 110 -2.00 -11.41 3.44
C ALA A 110 -0.91 -11.52 4.53
N PHE A 111 -0.62 -10.41 5.20
CA PHE A 111 0.34 -10.39 6.30
C PHE A 111 -0.03 -9.39 7.39
N ILE A 112 0.52 -9.64 8.59
CA ILE A 112 0.25 -8.83 9.78
C ILE A 112 1.19 -7.62 9.81
N MET A 113 0.60 -6.45 10.06
CA MET A 113 1.29 -5.18 10.31
C MET A 113 1.41 -4.93 11.81
N GLU A 114 2.58 -5.25 12.37
CA GLU A 114 2.89 -4.95 13.75
C GLU A 114 3.03 -3.44 13.98
N ILE A 115 2.80 -3.01 15.22
CA ILE A 115 2.88 -1.59 15.61
C ILE A 115 4.32 -1.11 15.45
N ARG A 116 4.50 0.01 14.73
CA ARG A 116 5.79 0.69 14.48
C ARG A 116 6.86 -0.16 13.77
N LYS A 117 6.54 -1.37 13.31
CA LYS A 117 7.45 -2.15 12.48
C LYS A 117 7.17 -1.86 11.01
N PRO A 118 8.13 -1.32 10.25
CA PRO A 118 7.95 -1.10 8.83
C PRO A 118 7.99 -2.41 8.06
N LYS A 119 7.18 -2.49 7.02
CA LYS A 119 7.25 -3.47 5.93
C LYS A 119 7.53 -2.74 4.64
N VAL A 120 8.04 -3.42 3.65
CA VAL A 120 8.37 -2.81 2.36
C VAL A 120 7.51 -3.43 1.27
N PHE A 121 6.84 -2.60 0.50
CA PHE A 121 6.16 -3.00 -0.73
C PHE A 121 7.13 -2.87 -1.89
N LEU A 122 7.24 -3.92 -2.68
CA LEU A 122 7.96 -3.95 -3.94
C LEU A 122 6.96 -3.83 -5.08
N ILE A 123 7.09 -2.79 -5.87
CA ILE A 123 6.28 -2.55 -7.06
C ILE A 123 7.13 -2.84 -8.29
N LYS A 124 6.64 -3.71 -9.16
CA LYS A 124 7.22 -3.97 -10.48
C LYS A 124 6.28 -3.43 -11.55
N LEU A 125 6.83 -2.73 -12.52
CA LEU A 125 6.12 -2.15 -13.66
C LEU A 125 6.67 -2.80 -14.93
N ALA A 126 5.87 -3.56 -15.61
CA ALA A 126 6.19 -4.08 -16.94
C ALA A 126 5.59 -3.14 -17.99
N ILE A 127 6.44 -2.49 -18.77
CA ILE A 127 6.05 -1.60 -19.86
C ILE A 127 6.38 -2.29 -21.18
N LYS A 128 5.37 -2.49 -22.03
CA LYS A 128 5.52 -3.08 -23.34
C LYS A 128 5.23 -2.06 -24.43
N GLY A 129 6.21 -1.81 -25.28
CA GLY A 129 6.09 -0.93 -26.44
C GLY A 129 5.24 -1.55 -27.55
N LYS A 130 4.61 -0.73 -28.36
CA LYS A 130 3.78 -1.14 -29.49
C LYS A 130 4.53 -1.09 -30.84
N SER A 131 5.62 -0.28 -30.94
CA SER A 131 6.36 -0.13 -32.19
C SER A 131 7.44 -1.20 -32.41
N GLY A 132 7.69 -2.08 -31.43
CA GLY A 132 8.79 -3.05 -31.42
C GLY A 132 10.15 -2.45 -31.06
N ASN A 133 10.19 -1.21 -30.56
CA ASN A 133 11.37 -0.56 -30.02
C ASN A 133 11.00 0.26 -28.76
N ILE A 134 11.24 -0.33 -27.60
CA ILE A 134 10.83 0.24 -26.33
C ILE A 134 11.46 1.61 -26.05
N LEU A 135 12.73 1.82 -26.40
CA LEU A 135 13.41 3.10 -26.16
C LEU A 135 12.76 4.24 -26.96
N ARG A 136 12.37 3.97 -28.21
CA ARG A 136 11.64 4.93 -29.05
C ARG A 136 10.25 5.22 -28.50
N ASP A 137 9.56 4.17 -28.03
CA ASP A 137 8.23 4.33 -27.48
C ASP A 137 8.24 5.09 -26.16
N LEU A 138 9.31 5.00 -25.36
CA LEU A 138 9.44 5.71 -24.08
C LEU A 138 10.03 7.12 -24.19
N GLU A 139 10.44 7.58 -25.35
CA GLU A 139 11.03 8.92 -25.53
C GLU A 139 10.12 10.05 -25.03
N ASP A 140 8.82 9.97 -25.35
CA ASP A 140 7.78 10.94 -24.95
C ASP A 140 6.88 10.38 -23.85
N PHE A 141 7.35 9.46 -23.02
CA PHE A 141 6.53 8.88 -21.96
C PHE A 141 6.09 9.95 -20.95
N PRO A 142 4.77 10.10 -20.72
CA PRO A 142 4.24 11.13 -19.83
C PRO A 142 4.43 10.75 -18.36
N ASP A 143 4.25 11.73 -17.48
CA ASP A 143 4.12 11.45 -16.06
C ASP A 143 2.90 10.58 -15.83
N MET A 144 3.09 9.45 -15.16
CA MET A 144 2.06 8.45 -14.92
C MET A 144 1.72 8.37 -13.43
N PRO A 145 0.56 8.89 -13.01
CA PRO A 145 0.05 8.64 -11.66
C PRO A 145 -0.31 7.17 -11.47
N MET A 146 -0.09 6.66 -10.28
CA MET A 146 -0.55 5.34 -9.86
C MET A 146 -1.05 5.37 -8.43
N ASP A 147 -2.11 4.62 -8.15
CA ASP A 147 -2.66 4.45 -6.82
C ASP A 147 -2.28 3.07 -6.29
N ILE A 148 -1.60 3.03 -5.16
CA ILE A 148 -1.37 1.83 -4.38
C ILE A 148 -2.59 1.70 -3.46
N ILE A 149 -3.40 0.68 -3.67
CA ILE A 149 -4.64 0.44 -2.96
C ILE A 149 -4.46 -0.80 -2.10
N TYR A 150 -4.89 -0.75 -0.86
CA TYR A 150 -4.79 -1.88 0.06
C TYR A 150 -5.98 -1.96 1.01
N GLN A 151 -6.40 -3.19 1.29
CA GLN A 151 -7.46 -3.52 2.23
C GLN A 151 -6.86 -3.91 3.57
N VAL A 152 -7.34 -3.28 4.62
CA VAL A 152 -6.88 -3.51 6.00
C VAL A 152 -8.02 -4.04 6.84
N VAL A 153 -7.72 -5.09 7.60
CA VAL A 153 -8.59 -5.61 8.67
C VAL A 153 -7.86 -5.40 9.99
N ALA A 154 -8.55 -4.77 10.91
CA ALA A 154 -8.05 -4.51 12.25
C ALA A 154 -9.16 -4.80 13.29
N ARG A 155 -9.13 -4.09 14.42
CA ARG A 155 -10.14 -4.24 15.47
C ARG A 155 -11.53 -3.76 15.04
N SER A 156 -11.59 -2.63 14.34
CA SER A 156 -12.79 -2.16 13.66
C SER A 156 -13.01 -2.92 12.36
N ASP A 157 -14.08 -2.61 11.64
CA ASP A 157 -14.35 -3.19 10.34
C ASP A 157 -13.19 -2.97 9.37
N TYR A 158 -13.17 -3.76 8.29
CA TYR A 158 -12.20 -3.58 7.22
C TYR A 158 -12.38 -2.21 6.55
N TYR A 159 -11.28 -1.65 6.10
CA TYR A 159 -11.30 -0.43 5.29
C TYR A 159 -10.32 -0.51 4.13
N TYR A 160 -10.60 0.25 3.09
CA TYR A 160 -9.69 0.47 1.98
C TYR A 160 -8.94 1.78 2.18
N ALA A 161 -7.65 1.73 1.95
CA ALA A 161 -6.82 2.93 1.89
C ALA A 161 -6.09 2.98 0.56
N LYS A 162 -5.74 4.19 0.13
CA LYS A 162 -4.94 4.38 -1.07
C LYS A 162 -3.87 5.43 -0.88
N THR A 163 -2.76 5.22 -1.56
CA THR A 163 -1.66 6.18 -1.62
C THR A 163 -1.29 6.44 -3.07
N ARG A 164 -1.35 7.70 -3.50
CA ARG A 164 -0.95 8.10 -4.85
C ARG A 164 0.54 8.32 -4.91
N VAL A 165 1.18 7.74 -5.92
CA VAL A 165 2.58 7.94 -6.31
C VAL A 165 2.56 8.30 -7.80
N THR A 166 3.48 9.14 -8.24
CA THR A 166 3.64 9.48 -9.65
C THR A 166 5.00 8.99 -10.13
N LEU A 167 5.01 8.21 -11.19
CA LEU A 167 6.19 7.91 -11.97
C LEU A 167 6.40 9.09 -12.92
N THR A 168 7.47 9.85 -12.69
CA THR A 168 7.77 10.98 -13.57
C THR A 168 8.55 10.52 -14.81
N SER A 169 8.41 11.25 -15.90
CA SER A 169 9.19 11.02 -17.12
C SER A 169 10.68 11.17 -16.88
N GLU A 170 11.08 12.03 -15.93
CA GLU A 170 12.48 12.23 -15.53
C GLU A 170 13.05 11.04 -14.76
N ASP A 171 12.29 10.46 -13.81
CA ASP A 171 12.68 9.24 -13.09
C ASP A 171 12.90 8.08 -14.05
N LEU A 172 12.00 7.94 -15.03
CA LEU A 172 12.10 6.91 -16.06
C LEU A 172 13.36 7.09 -16.93
N ARG A 173 13.59 8.28 -17.44
CA ARG A 173 14.80 8.59 -18.25
C ARG A 173 16.07 8.35 -17.46
N THR A 174 16.11 8.76 -16.20
CA THR A 174 17.25 8.54 -15.30
C THR A 174 17.53 7.05 -15.11
N ALA A 175 16.50 6.24 -14.84
CA ALA A 175 16.65 4.79 -14.67
C ALA A 175 17.13 4.11 -15.96
N LEU A 176 16.59 4.48 -17.11
CA LEU A 176 17.02 3.96 -18.42
C LEU A 176 18.46 4.35 -18.73
N TYR A 177 18.85 5.59 -18.47
CA TYR A 177 20.22 6.05 -18.68
C TYR A 177 21.22 5.29 -17.79
N GLN A 178 20.91 5.10 -16.52
CA GLN A 178 21.77 4.33 -15.60
C GLN A 178 21.93 2.89 -16.06
N TYR A 179 20.89 2.26 -16.54
CA TYR A 179 20.94 0.88 -17.04
C TYR A 179 21.78 0.77 -18.32
N THR A 180 21.59 1.66 -19.30
CA THR A 180 22.30 1.63 -20.58
C THR A 180 23.76 2.07 -20.45
N SER A 181 24.09 2.96 -19.50
CA SER A 181 25.47 3.41 -19.24
C SER A 181 26.28 2.44 -18.38
N GLY A 182 25.68 1.35 -17.89
CA GLY A 182 26.36 0.38 -17.04
C GLY A 182 26.77 0.90 -15.65
N VAL A 183 26.27 2.06 -15.25
CA VAL A 183 26.46 2.59 -13.90
C VAL A 183 25.55 1.81 -12.94
N ARG A 184 26.15 0.91 -12.16
CA ARG A 184 25.48 0.15 -11.10
C ARG A 184 25.52 0.90 -9.77
#